data_d5f26f67db2937f2cafe1981ba97e3d6
#
_entry.id   d5f26f67db2937f2cafe1981ba97e3d6
#
_cell.length_a   1.000
_cell.length_b   1.000
_cell.length_c   1.000
_cell.angle_alpha   90.00
_cell.angle_beta   90.00
_cell.angle_gamma   90.00
#
_symmetry.space_group_name_H-M   'P 1'
#
loop_
_entity.id
_entity.type
_entity.pdbx_description
1 polymer ?
#
loop_
_entity_poly.entity_id
_entity_poly.type
_entity_poly.pdbx_seq_one_letter_code
_entity_poly.pdbx_strand_id
1 'polypeptide(L)'
;MVKAVFNGTVVAETEDYEVVEGNVYFPTESIKQEYFSDSGLHTSCPWKGLASYYTVGVDGQEARDVAWYYAQPSDAANNIKDHVAFYPQVATEGSKAGWLGTLRSLFG
;
A
#
# COMPACT_ATOMS: atom_id res chain seq x y z
N MET A 1 4.44 -10.46 10.60
CA MET A 1 3.73 -10.33 9.32
C MET A 1 2.89 -9.08 9.30
N VAL A 2 2.94 -8.31 8.22
CA VAL A 2 2.16 -7.09 8.04
C VAL A 2 0.97 -7.42 7.16
N LYS A 3 -0.20 -6.85 7.49
CA LYS A 3 -1.45 -7.08 6.76
C LYS A 3 -2.09 -5.77 6.36
N ALA A 4 -2.73 -5.75 5.21
CA ALA A 4 -3.63 -4.68 4.81
C ALA A 4 -5.06 -5.21 4.91
N VAL A 5 -5.91 -4.50 5.61
CA VAL A 5 -7.28 -4.96 5.91
C VAL A 5 -8.29 -3.92 5.45
N PHE A 6 -9.29 -4.36 4.70
CA PHE A 6 -10.39 -3.52 4.25
C PHE A 6 -11.70 -4.27 4.45
N ASN A 7 -12.67 -3.59 5.04
CA ASN A 7 -14.01 -4.16 5.30
C ASN A 7 -13.93 -5.53 6.00
N GLY A 8 -13.03 -5.65 6.98
CA GLY A 8 -12.83 -6.87 7.76
C GLY A 8 -12.09 -7.99 7.04
N THR A 9 -11.61 -7.75 5.82
CA THR A 9 -10.94 -8.77 5.00
C THR A 9 -9.49 -8.39 4.78
N VAL A 10 -8.58 -9.35 4.94
CA VAL A 10 -7.16 -9.18 4.62
C VAL A 10 -7.03 -9.17 3.10
N VAL A 11 -6.57 -8.04 2.55
CA VAL A 11 -6.40 -7.88 1.10
C VAL A 11 -4.94 -7.99 0.66
N ALA A 12 -4.01 -7.93 1.62
CA ALA A 12 -2.58 -8.17 1.37
C ALA A 12 -1.93 -8.58 2.68
N GLU A 13 -0.91 -9.44 2.59
CA GLU A 13 -0.11 -9.76 3.77
C GLU A 13 1.27 -10.26 3.35
N THR A 14 2.29 -9.84 4.10
CA THR A 14 3.67 -10.20 3.79
C THR A 14 4.55 -10.06 5.03
N GLU A 15 5.64 -10.80 5.04
CA GLU A 15 6.72 -10.59 5.98
C GLU A 15 7.81 -9.69 5.39
N ASP A 16 7.82 -9.55 4.05
CA ASP A 16 8.78 -8.72 3.34
C ASP A 16 8.10 -7.46 2.84
N TYR A 17 8.52 -6.30 3.36
CA TYR A 17 7.95 -5.03 2.95
C TYR A 17 8.99 -3.93 3.04
N GLU A 18 8.72 -2.82 2.35
CA GLU A 18 9.54 -1.62 2.41
C GLU A 18 8.76 -0.52 3.12
N VAL A 19 9.48 0.38 3.77
CA VAL A 19 8.86 1.56 4.38
C VAL A 19 9.49 2.80 3.76
N VAL A 20 8.68 3.63 3.12
CA VAL A 20 9.13 4.88 2.51
C VAL A 20 8.16 5.97 2.91
N GLU A 21 8.67 7.06 3.46
CA GLU A 21 7.87 8.20 3.90
C GLU A 21 6.75 7.80 4.89
N GLY A 22 7.03 6.80 5.72
CA GLY A 22 6.06 6.33 6.71
C GLY A 22 4.98 5.41 6.14
N ASN A 23 5.02 5.10 4.85
CA ASN A 23 4.08 4.17 4.23
C ASN A 23 4.71 2.79 4.11
N VAL A 24 3.92 1.76 4.39
CA VAL A 24 4.32 0.37 4.18
C VAL A 24 3.99 0.00 2.74
N TYR A 25 4.99 -0.52 2.03
CA TYR A 25 4.85 -0.97 0.65
C TYR A 25 4.89 -2.50 0.62
N PHE A 26 3.84 -3.09 0.10
CA PHE A 26 3.66 -4.55 0.01
C PHE A 26 4.13 -5.03 -1.36
N PRO A 27 4.93 -6.10 -1.45
CA PRO A 27 5.24 -6.68 -2.76
C PRO A 27 3.97 -7.02 -3.53
N THR A 28 3.97 -6.82 -4.84
CA THR A 28 2.78 -7.08 -5.67
C THR A 28 2.27 -8.51 -5.51
N GLU A 29 3.15 -9.48 -5.34
CA GLU A 29 2.75 -10.88 -5.15
C GLU A 29 2.06 -11.12 -3.82
N SER A 30 2.08 -10.17 -2.89
CA SER A 30 1.45 -10.31 -1.58
C SER A 30 0.02 -9.79 -1.55
N ILE A 31 -0.45 -9.09 -2.59
CA ILE A 31 -1.83 -8.60 -2.63
C ILE A 31 -2.75 -9.69 -3.19
N LYS A 32 -3.99 -9.70 -2.73
CA LYS A 32 -5.00 -10.64 -3.22
C LYS A 32 -5.74 -9.98 -4.36
N GLN A 33 -5.33 -10.32 -5.58
CA GLN A 33 -5.75 -9.65 -6.81
C GLN A 33 -7.28 -9.55 -6.98
N GLU A 34 -8.01 -10.50 -6.45
CA GLU A 34 -9.47 -10.53 -6.58
C GLU A 34 -10.15 -9.29 -5.98
N TYR A 35 -9.48 -8.59 -5.06
CA TYR A 35 -10.03 -7.38 -4.43
C TYR A 35 -9.58 -6.08 -5.10
N PHE A 36 -8.70 -6.16 -6.08
CA PHE A 36 -8.06 -4.98 -6.68
C PHE A 36 -8.48 -4.79 -8.12
N SER A 37 -8.75 -3.55 -8.51
CA SER A 37 -8.98 -3.19 -9.91
C SER A 37 -8.26 -1.89 -10.22
N ASP A 38 -7.76 -1.77 -11.45
CA ASP A 38 -7.12 -0.53 -11.90
C ASP A 38 -8.13 0.60 -11.90
N SER A 39 -7.76 1.74 -11.32
CA SER A 39 -8.67 2.88 -11.25
C SER A 39 -8.51 3.84 -12.42
N GLY A 40 -7.39 3.80 -13.11
CA GLY A 40 -7.09 4.73 -14.19
C GLY A 40 -6.47 6.03 -13.73
N LEU A 41 -6.41 6.29 -12.44
CA LEU A 41 -5.77 7.49 -11.90
C LEU A 41 -4.25 7.36 -11.96
N HIS A 42 -3.57 8.45 -12.34
CA HIS A 42 -2.11 8.56 -12.29
C HIS A 42 -1.73 9.89 -11.69
N THR A 43 -0.72 9.90 -10.84
CA THR A 43 -0.17 11.13 -10.29
C THR A 43 1.35 11.10 -10.39
N SER A 44 1.96 12.28 -10.37
CA SER A 44 3.41 12.40 -10.50
C SER A 44 4.04 12.78 -9.19
N CYS A 45 5.08 12.06 -8.80
CA CYS A 45 5.90 12.41 -7.64
C CYS A 45 7.27 12.83 -8.15
N PRO A 46 7.76 14.04 -7.82
CA PRO A 46 9.01 14.54 -8.40
C PRO A 46 10.22 13.63 -8.22
N TRP A 47 10.28 12.90 -7.10
CA TRP A 47 11.44 12.05 -6.86
C TRP A 47 11.16 10.56 -7.04
N LYS A 48 9.90 10.11 -6.95
CA LYS A 48 9.59 8.68 -7.08
C LYS A 48 9.14 8.28 -8.49
N GLY A 49 8.52 9.19 -9.22
CA GLY A 49 8.04 8.91 -10.57
C GLY A 49 6.53 8.94 -10.69
N LEU A 50 5.99 8.21 -11.67
CA LEU A 50 4.56 8.17 -11.94
C LEU A 50 3.89 7.10 -11.09
N ALA A 51 2.91 7.49 -10.27
CA ALA A 51 2.11 6.57 -9.48
C ALA A 51 0.86 6.16 -10.27
N SER A 52 0.52 4.89 -10.18
CA SER A 52 -0.74 4.35 -10.69
C SER A 52 -1.54 3.85 -9.49
N TYR A 53 -2.86 3.74 -9.65
CA TYR A 53 -3.74 3.50 -8.50
C TYR A 53 -4.66 2.30 -8.72
N TYR A 54 -5.00 1.67 -7.59
CA TYR A 54 -6.02 0.63 -7.52
C TYR A 54 -7.20 1.10 -6.69
N THR A 55 -8.38 0.62 -7.07
CA THR A 55 -9.57 0.62 -6.23
C THR A 55 -9.62 -0.75 -5.55
N VAL A 56 -9.96 -0.76 -4.27
CA VAL A 56 -10.11 -2.01 -3.50
C VAL A 56 -11.59 -2.22 -3.21
N GLY A 57 -12.10 -3.41 -3.52
CA GLY A 57 -13.50 -3.75 -3.28
C GLY A 57 -13.63 -5.08 -2.55
N VAL A 58 -14.46 -5.10 -1.50
CA VAL A 58 -14.76 -6.30 -0.70
C VAL A 58 -16.24 -6.27 -0.34
N ASP A 59 -16.96 -7.32 -0.68
CA ASP A 59 -18.37 -7.50 -0.31
C ASP A 59 -19.23 -6.27 -0.63
N GLY A 60 -19.07 -5.72 -1.83
CA GLY A 60 -19.86 -4.57 -2.28
C GLY A 60 -19.42 -3.22 -1.76
N GLN A 61 -18.42 -3.16 -0.90
CA GLN A 61 -17.82 -1.91 -0.44
C GLN A 61 -16.58 -1.60 -1.28
N GLU A 62 -16.45 -0.36 -1.72
CA GLU A 62 -15.30 0.07 -2.52
C GLU A 62 -14.60 1.26 -1.90
N ALA A 63 -13.26 1.23 -1.93
CA ALA A 63 -12.44 2.39 -1.65
C ALA A 63 -11.70 2.74 -2.94
N ARG A 64 -12.12 3.82 -3.58
CA ARG A 64 -11.56 4.23 -4.87
C ARG A 64 -10.21 4.90 -4.69
N ASP A 65 -9.28 4.59 -5.61
CA ASP A 65 -7.96 5.21 -5.65
C ASP A 65 -7.23 5.10 -4.31
N VAL A 66 -7.42 3.97 -3.62
CA VAL A 66 -6.99 3.82 -2.23
C VAL A 66 -5.60 3.20 -2.11
N ALA A 67 -5.11 2.57 -3.16
CA ALA A 67 -3.80 1.95 -3.18
C ALA A 67 -3.01 2.50 -4.37
N TRP A 68 -1.69 2.63 -4.20
CA TRP A 68 -0.85 3.13 -5.29
C TRP A 68 0.41 2.31 -5.42
N TYR A 69 1.00 2.37 -6.61
CA TYR A 69 2.26 1.70 -6.90
C TYR A 69 3.02 2.48 -7.97
N TYR A 70 4.32 2.27 -8.02
CA TYR A 70 5.20 2.86 -9.02
C TYR A 70 5.75 1.74 -9.89
N ALA A 71 5.21 1.57 -11.10
CA ALA A 71 5.64 0.52 -12.02
C ALA A 71 7.09 0.75 -12.50
N GLN A 72 7.45 2.02 -12.67
CA GLN A 72 8.80 2.41 -13.11
C GLN A 72 9.27 3.59 -12.25
N PRO A 73 9.64 3.33 -10.98
CA PRO A 73 10.11 4.40 -10.12
C PRO A 73 11.49 4.88 -10.56
N SER A 74 11.86 6.07 -10.06
CA SER A 74 13.23 6.55 -10.25
C SER A 74 14.22 5.61 -9.56
N ASP A 75 15.51 5.74 -9.90
CA ASP A 75 16.54 4.92 -9.26
C ASP A 75 16.56 5.11 -7.75
N ALA A 76 16.31 6.32 -7.28
CA ALA A 76 16.28 6.62 -5.83
C ALA A 76 15.17 5.88 -5.10
N ALA A 77 14.11 5.48 -5.80
CA ALA A 77 12.96 4.77 -5.23
C ALA A 77 12.85 3.33 -5.75
N ASN A 78 13.92 2.77 -6.27
CA ASN A 78 13.88 1.44 -6.90
C ASN A 78 13.44 0.34 -5.94
N ASN A 79 13.65 0.51 -4.64
CA ASN A 79 13.25 -0.49 -3.65
C ASN A 79 11.73 -0.67 -3.53
N ILE A 80 10.93 0.30 -4.00
CA ILE A 80 9.47 0.17 -3.99
C ILE A 80 8.89 -0.22 -5.36
N LYS A 81 9.74 -0.52 -6.33
CA LYS A 81 9.26 -1.03 -7.61
C LYS A 81 8.44 -2.29 -7.38
N ASP A 82 7.28 -2.37 -8.03
CA ASP A 82 6.37 -3.51 -7.91
C ASP A 82 5.90 -3.75 -6.47
N HIS A 83 5.71 -2.66 -5.71
CA HIS A 83 5.14 -2.69 -4.37
C HIS A 83 3.93 -1.78 -4.31
N VAL A 84 2.98 -2.11 -3.45
CA VAL A 84 1.71 -1.40 -3.29
C VAL A 84 1.60 -0.80 -1.90
N ALA A 85 1.23 0.47 -1.81
CA ALA A 85 0.95 1.14 -0.55
C ALA A 85 -0.52 1.55 -0.49
N PHE A 86 -1.01 1.86 0.70
CA PHE A 86 -2.44 2.12 0.92
C PHE A 86 -2.66 3.41 1.69
N TYR A 87 -3.74 4.12 1.34
CA TYR A 87 -4.28 5.17 2.18
C TYR A 87 -4.99 4.56 3.40
N PRO A 88 -5.24 5.36 4.45
CA PRO A 88 -5.76 4.83 5.72
C PRO A 88 -7.12 4.13 5.67
N GLN A 89 -7.91 4.30 4.59
CA GLN A 89 -9.15 3.55 4.44
C GLN A 89 -8.90 2.03 4.42
N VAL A 90 -7.69 1.63 4.04
CA VAL A 90 -7.23 0.25 4.17
C VAL A 90 -6.25 0.25 5.33
N ALA A 91 -6.61 -0.43 6.41
CA ALA A 91 -5.78 -0.42 7.61
C ALA A 91 -4.55 -1.31 7.43
N THR A 92 -3.39 -0.80 7.84
CA THR A 92 -2.16 -1.59 7.87
C THR A 92 -1.95 -2.09 9.29
N GLU A 93 -1.89 -3.41 9.47
CA GLU A 93 -1.81 -4.06 10.77
C GLU A 93 -0.70 -5.12 10.79
N GLY A 94 -0.26 -5.49 11.98
CA GLY A 94 0.74 -6.53 12.18
C GLY A 94 1.79 -6.09 13.19
N SER A 95 2.62 -7.04 13.66
CA SER A 95 3.56 -6.79 14.75
C SER A 95 4.51 -5.63 14.45
N LYS A 96 5.12 -5.61 13.28
CA LYS A 96 6.02 -4.52 12.93
C LYS A 96 5.26 -3.26 12.51
N ALA A 97 4.14 -3.42 11.84
CA ALA A 97 3.28 -2.27 11.51
C ALA A 97 2.74 -1.64 12.79
N GLY A 98 2.38 -2.45 13.77
CA GLY A 98 1.97 -1.96 15.07
C GLY A 98 3.08 -1.20 15.77
N TRP A 99 4.31 -1.70 15.69
CA TRP A 99 5.47 -1.01 16.22
C TRP A 99 5.69 0.33 15.53
N LEU A 100 5.60 0.35 14.20
CA LEU A 100 5.72 1.60 13.44
C LEU A 100 4.60 2.58 13.82
N GLY A 101 3.40 2.08 14.00
CA GLY A 101 2.27 2.89 14.45
C GLY A 101 2.53 3.48 15.83
N THR A 102 3.12 2.70 16.74
CA THR A 102 3.48 3.18 18.06
C THR A 102 4.50 4.31 17.96
N LEU A 103 5.52 4.15 17.12
CA LEU A 103 6.50 5.21 16.92
C LEU A 103 5.84 6.49 16.40
N ARG A 104 4.94 6.37 15.45
CA ARG A 104 4.22 7.53 14.94
C ARG A 104 3.39 8.21 16.03
N SER A 105 2.78 7.42 16.88
CA SER A 105 2.01 7.97 18.00
C SER A 105 2.88 8.74 18.97
N LEU A 106 4.13 8.29 19.18
CA LEU A 106 5.06 8.98 20.07
C LEU A 106 5.60 10.27 19.47
N PHE A 107 5.77 10.33 18.17
CA PHE A 107 6.45 11.45 17.50
C PHE A 107 5.53 12.35 16.70
N GLY A 108 4.31 11.99 16.59
CA GLY A 108 3.39 12.75 15.76
C GLY A 108 2.06 12.12 15.69
#